data_11ec40eea564aa3f9513b14ebd4728ed
#
_entry.id   11ec40eea564aa3f9513b14ebd4728ed
#
_cell.length_a   1.000
_cell.length_b   1.000
_cell.length_c   1.000
_cell.angle_alpha   90.00
_cell.angle_beta   90.00
_cell.angle_gamma   90.00
#
_symmetry.space_group_name_H-M   'P 1'
#
loop_
_entity.id
_entity.type
_entity.pdbx_description
1 polymer ?
#
loop_
_entity_poly.entity_id
_entity_poly.type
_entity_poly.pdbx_seq_one_letter_code
_entity_poly.pdbx_strand_id
1 'polypeptide(L)'
;APAFHRLLGDGSAFGVNLSYAVQDQPDGLAEAFVIGADHIGTDSVALVLGDNIFYGPGLGTGLRRFQNVSGGAIFAYWVANPSAYGVVDFAPDGTALSLEEKPATPKSHYAVPGLYFYDNDVIEIARALGKSARGEYEITEINQTYLDQGRLSVEVLARGTAWLDTGTFDSLLD
;
A
#
# COMPACT_ATOMS: atom_id res chain seq x y z
N ALA A 1 -4.13 -6.70 18.89
CA ALA A 1 -3.80 -8.11 18.62
C ALA A 1 -4.76 -9.12 19.26
N PRO A 2 -5.11 -9.10 20.59
CA PRO A 2 -5.93 -10.18 21.19
C PRO A 2 -7.33 -10.37 20.58
N ALA A 3 -7.95 -9.30 20.07
CA ALA A 3 -9.26 -9.37 19.44
C ALA A 3 -9.20 -10.10 18.10
N PHE A 4 -8.19 -9.83 17.29
CA PHE A 4 -7.97 -10.52 16.01
C PHE A 4 -7.69 -12.01 16.19
N HIS A 5 -6.85 -12.37 17.17
CA HIS A 5 -6.59 -13.77 17.53
C HIS A 5 -7.87 -14.51 17.89
N ARG A 6 -8.77 -13.90 18.68
CA ARG A 6 -10.04 -14.52 19.05
C ARG A 6 -11.01 -14.67 17.89
N LEU A 7 -11.00 -13.71 16.96
CA LEU A 7 -11.92 -13.67 15.84
C LEU A 7 -11.49 -14.62 14.71
N LEU A 8 -10.20 -14.60 14.36
CA LEU A 8 -9.69 -15.21 13.15
C LEU A 8 -8.87 -16.51 13.40
N GLY A 9 -8.43 -16.73 14.65
CA GLY A 9 -7.62 -17.90 15.02
C GLY A 9 -6.34 -17.99 14.20
N ASP A 10 -6.03 -19.17 13.72
CA ASP A 10 -4.91 -19.47 12.81
C ASP A 10 -5.27 -19.34 11.32
N GLY A 11 -6.49 -18.93 11.02
CA GLY A 11 -6.99 -18.77 9.65
C GLY A 11 -7.53 -20.03 8.99
N SER A 12 -7.39 -21.20 9.61
CA SER A 12 -7.81 -22.49 9.03
C SER A 12 -9.30 -22.53 8.67
N ALA A 13 -10.16 -21.85 9.46
CA ALA A 13 -11.58 -21.71 9.19
C ALA A 13 -11.89 -20.95 7.88
N PHE A 14 -10.95 -20.18 7.38
CA PHE A 14 -11.04 -19.37 6.16
C PHE A 14 -10.19 -19.95 5.01
N GLY A 15 -9.52 -21.09 5.23
CA GLY A 15 -8.65 -21.70 4.23
C GLY A 15 -7.33 -20.97 4.00
N VAL A 16 -6.85 -20.19 4.98
CA VAL A 16 -5.59 -19.45 4.96
C VAL A 16 -4.78 -19.76 6.22
N ASN A 17 -3.49 -19.45 6.20
CA ASN A 17 -2.65 -19.47 7.40
C ASN A 17 -2.45 -18.04 7.88
N LEU A 18 -2.78 -17.75 9.14
CA LEU A 18 -2.61 -16.44 9.77
C LEU A 18 -1.50 -16.47 10.81
N SER A 19 -0.58 -15.55 10.69
CA SER A 19 0.41 -15.23 11.70
C SER A 19 0.17 -13.82 12.21
N TYR A 20 0.60 -13.53 13.43
CA TYR A 20 0.40 -12.23 14.06
C TYR A 20 1.72 -11.68 14.56
N ALA A 21 2.00 -10.45 14.21
CA ALA A 21 3.13 -9.70 14.73
C ALA A 21 2.64 -8.38 15.34
N VAL A 22 3.43 -7.81 16.24
CA VAL A 22 3.15 -6.53 16.87
C VAL A 22 4.22 -5.55 16.42
N GLN A 23 3.77 -4.41 15.94
CA GLN A 23 4.63 -3.23 15.77
C GLN A 23 4.61 -2.47 17.09
N ASP A 24 5.74 -2.38 17.78
CA ASP A 24 5.82 -1.83 19.13
C ASP A 24 5.55 -0.32 19.18
N GLN A 25 5.98 0.38 18.13
CA GLN A 25 5.77 1.83 17.98
C GLN A 25 5.13 2.08 16.59
N PRO A 26 4.30 3.13 16.44
CA PRO A 26 3.70 3.47 15.16
C PRO A 26 4.71 4.19 14.24
N ASP A 27 5.79 3.51 13.91
CA ASP A 27 6.95 4.08 13.21
C ASP A 27 6.80 4.12 11.69
N GLY A 28 5.62 3.78 11.16
CA GLY A 28 5.29 3.86 9.74
C GLY A 28 5.03 2.50 9.08
N LEU A 29 4.40 2.52 7.91
CA LEU A 29 3.92 1.32 7.23
C LEU A 29 5.05 0.45 6.67
N ALA A 30 6.16 1.06 6.24
CA ALA A 30 7.27 0.32 5.65
C ALA A 30 7.91 -0.68 6.62
N GLU A 31 7.80 -0.44 7.93
CA GLU A 31 8.32 -1.36 8.96
C GLU A 31 7.63 -2.73 8.92
N ALA A 32 6.40 -2.82 8.39
CA ALA A 32 5.68 -4.07 8.25
C ALA A 32 6.47 -5.12 7.44
N PHE A 33 7.25 -4.71 6.45
CA PHE A 33 8.08 -5.62 5.65
C PHE A 33 9.29 -6.15 6.42
N VAL A 34 9.83 -5.35 7.33
CA VAL A 34 10.94 -5.76 8.21
C VAL A 34 10.44 -6.72 9.28
N ILE A 35 9.32 -6.40 9.92
CA ILE A 35 8.66 -7.25 10.95
C ILE A 35 8.18 -8.56 10.32
N GLY A 36 7.62 -8.50 9.11
CA GLY A 36 7.08 -9.65 8.39
C GLY A 36 8.10 -10.45 7.58
N ALA A 37 9.39 -10.11 7.60
CA ALA A 37 10.39 -10.67 6.70
C ALA A 37 10.46 -12.20 6.74
N ASP A 38 10.44 -12.81 7.93
CA ASP A 38 10.47 -14.26 8.07
C ASP A 38 9.20 -14.94 7.53
N HIS A 39 8.05 -14.26 7.60
CA HIS A 39 6.79 -14.74 7.04
C HIS A 39 6.76 -14.64 5.51
N ILE A 40 7.30 -13.54 4.98
CA ILE A 40 7.41 -13.31 3.53
C ILE A 40 8.42 -14.30 2.91
N GLY A 41 9.52 -14.56 3.60
CA GLY A 41 10.57 -15.44 3.11
C GLY A 41 11.17 -14.94 1.79
N THR A 42 11.00 -15.71 0.72
CA THR A 42 11.48 -15.39 -0.64
C THR A 42 10.37 -15.05 -1.62
N ASP A 43 9.14 -14.95 -1.14
CA ASP A 43 7.97 -14.75 -2.00
C ASP A 43 7.72 -13.26 -2.28
N SER A 44 6.90 -12.99 -3.30
CA SER A 44 6.27 -11.69 -3.49
C SER A 44 5.23 -11.46 -2.40
N VAL A 45 4.96 -10.20 -2.07
CA VAL A 45 4.06 -9.84 -0.97
C VAL A 45 3.02 -8.83 -1.41
N ALA A 46 1.81 -8.96 -0.86
CA ALA A 46 0.79 -7.90 -0.89
C ALA A 46 0.64 -7.30 0.50
N LEU A 47 0.63 -5.98 0.58
CA LEU A 47 0.27 -5.24 1.79
C LEU A 47 -1.09 -4.58 1.58
N VAL A 48 -2.01 -4.84 2.51
CA VAL A 48 -3.36 -4.25 2.51
C VAL A 48 -3.58 -3.57 3.86
N LEU A 49 -3.99 -2.31 3.83
CA LEU A 49 -4.33 -1.59 5.06
C LEU A 49 -5.72 -2.03 5.55
N GLY A 50 -5.84 -2.33 6.84
CA GLY A 50 -7.05 -2.90 7.42
C GLY A 50 -8.24 -1.94 7.51
N ASP A 51 -8.03 -0.66 7.30
CA ASP A 51 -9.03 0.40 7.24
C ASP A 51 -9.43 0.78 5.81
N ASN A 52 -8.86 0.13 4.80
CA ASN A 52 -9.19 0.37 3.40
C ASN A 52 -10.16 -0.68 2.87
N ILE A 53 -11.28 -0.20 2.31
CA ILE A 53 -12.30 -1.05 1.68
C ILE A 53 -12.31 -0.77 0.18
N PHE A 54 -12.18 -1.83 -0.60
CA PHE A 54 -12.26 -1.77 -2.06
C PHE A 54 -13.47 -2.55 -2.56
N TYR A 55 -14.25 -1.94 -3.44
CA TYR A 55 -15.37 -2.59 -4.10
C TYR A 55 -15.42 -2.19 -5.57
N GLY A 56 -15.48 -3.16 -6.46
CA GLY A 56 -15.60 -2.89 -7.89
C GLY A 56 -15.74 -4.15 -8.72
N PRO A 57 -16.38 -4.05 -9.91
CA PRO A 57 -16.54 -5.18 -10.81
C PRO A 57 -15.18 -5.74 -11.26
N GLY A 58 -14.97 -7.03 -11.07
CA GLY A 58 -13.75 -7.70 -11.53
C GLY A 58 -12.48 -7.41 -10.75
N LEU A 59 -12.53 -6.61 -9.68
CA LEU A 59 -11.35 -6.22 -8.90
C LEU A 59 -10.55 -7.45 -8.44
N GLY A 60 -11.17 -8.41 -7.77
CA GLY A 60 -10.47 -9.59 -7.27
C GLY A 60 -9.84 -10.46 -8.37
N THR A 61 -10.45 -10.51 -9.56
CA THR A 61 -9.86 -11.20 -10.72
C THR A 61 -8.70 -10.40 -11.29
N GLY A 62 -8.83 -9.08 -11.35
CA GLY A 62 -7.78 -8.18 -11.84
C GLY A 62 -6.51 -8.23 -10.98
N LEU A 63 -6.65 -8.38 -9.67
CA LEU A 63 -5.52 -8.44 -8.75
C LEU A 63 -4.66 -9.71 -8.92
N ARG A 64 -5.18 -10.78 -9.50
CA ARG A 64 -4.42 -12.03 -9.72
C ARG A 64 -3.18 -11.85 -10.59
N ARG A 65 -3.14 -10.85 -11.46
CA ARG A 65 -1.98 -10.56 -12.31
C ARG A 65 -0.74 -10.12 -11.53
N PHE A 66 -0.92 -9.68 -10.29
CA PHE A 66 0.17 -9.24 -9.41
C PHE A 66 0.74 -10.34 -8.53
N GLN A 67 0.28 -11.59 -8.65
CA GLN A 67 0.79 -12.73 -7.86
C GLN A 67 2.30 -12.96 -8.02
N ASN A 68 2.86 -12.63 -9.19
CA ASN A 68 4.28 -12.75 -9.48
C ASN A 68 4.80 -11.40 -9.98
N VAL A 69 4.58 -10.34 -9.22
CA VAL A 69 5.04 -9.01 -9.56
C VAL A 69 6.58 -8.96 -9.61
N SER A 70 7.11 -8.24 -10.58
CA SER A 70 8.54 -7.89 -10.64
C SER A 70 8.66 -6.40 -10.38
N GLY A 71 9.28 -6.01 -9.29
CA GLY A 71 9.26 -4.64 -8.77
C GLY A 71 8.04 -4.37 -7.90
N GLY A 72 7.51 -3.15 -7.96
CA GLY A 72 6.33 -2.70 -7.24
C GLY A 72 5.14 -2.49 -8.16
N ALA A 73 3.93 -2.76 -7.65
CA ALA A 73 2.68 -2.37 -8.29
C ALA A 73 1.75 -1.73 -7.26
N ILE A 74 1.31 -0.52 -7.56
CA ILE A 74 0.42 0.28 -6.73
C ILE A 74 -0.76 0.80 -7.55
N PHE A 75 -1.73 1.35 -6.86
CA PHE A 75 -2.92 1.90 -7.49
C PHE A 75 -3.00 3.42 -7.29
N ALA A 76 -3.71 4.09 -8.18
CA ALA A 76 -4.04 5.49 -8.08
C ALA A 76 -5.56 5.65 -8.14
N TYR A 77 -6.11 6.47 -7.26
CA TYR A 77 -7.54 6.77 -7.20
C TYR A 77 -7.73 8.28 -7.14
N TRP A 78 -8.62 8.80 -7.99
CA TRP A 78 -8.89 10.22 -8.00
C TRP A 78 -9.74 10.63 -6.77
N VAL A 79 -9.27 11.61 -6.03
CA VAL A 79 -9.95 12.16 -4.84
C VAL A 79 -10.04 13.68 -4.92
N ALA A 80 -11.05 14.26 -4.28
CA ALA A 80 -11.21 15.70 -4.24
C ALA A 80 -10.13 16.38 -3.38
N ASN A 81 -9.73 15.75 -2.27
CA ASN A 81 -8.71 16.27 -1.35
C ASN A 81 -7.56 15.27 -1.17
N PRO A 82 -6.49 15.34 -1.97
CA PRO A 82 -5.39 14.38 -1.94
C PRO A 82 -4.37 14.60 -0.81
N SER A 83 -4.38 15.76 -0.12
CA SER A 83 -3.35 16.13 0.87
C SER A 83 -3.23 15.20 2.08
N ALA A 84 -4.22 14.32 2.30
CA ALA A 84 -4.21 13.35 3.39
C ALA A 84 -3.48 12.05 3.05
N TYR A 85 -3.11 11.84 1.79
CA TYR A 85 -2.61 10.57 1.22
C TYR A 85 -1.24 10.73 0.57
N GLY A 86 -0.60 9.60 0.28
CA GLY A 86 0.45 9.57 -0.74
C GLY A 86 -0.15 9.96 -2.09
N VAL A 87 0.51 10.82 -2.82
CA VAL A 87 0.03 11.37 -4.11
C VAL A 87 0.98 11.00 -5.22
N VAL A 88 0.46 10.45 -6.31
CA VAL A 88 1.24 10.17 -7.53
C VAL A 88 0.98 11.25 -8.58
N ASP A 89 2.05 11.77 -9.17
CA ASP A 89 2.01 12.69 -10.30
C ASP A 89 2.26 11.94 -11.61
N PHE A 90 1.56 12.34 -12.66
CA PHE A 90 1.62 11.68 -13.97
C PHE A 90 2.01 12.64 -15.09
N ALA A 91 2.82 12.16 -16.01
CA ALA A 91 3.01 12.79 -17.31
C ALA A 91 1.74 12.69 -18.16
N PRO A 92 1.62 13.50 -19.24
CA PRO A 92 0.46 13.45 -20.15
C PRO A 92 0.22 12.09 -20.81
N ASP A 93 1.26 11.25 -20.89
CA ASP A 93 1.19 9.90 -21.46
C ASP A 93 0.76 8.84 -20.43
N GLY A 94 0.54 9.24 -19.17
CA GLY A 94 0.15 8.36 -18.07
C GLY A 94 1.32 7.72 -17.31
N THR A 95 2.56 8.09 -17.63
CA THR A 95 3.74 7.63 -16.89
C THR A 95 3.81 8.31 -15.53
N ALA A 96 4.01 7.54 -14.45
CA ALA A 96 4.23 8.11 -13.12
C ALA A 96 5.58 8.86 -13.07
N LEU A 97 5.56 10.09 -12.57
CA LEU A 97 6.72 10.98 -12.49
C LEU A 97 7.30 11.07 -11.09
N SER A 98 6.45 11.14 -10.07
CA SER A 98 6.87 11.27 -8.68
C SER A 98 5.78 10.80 -7.74
N LEU A 99 6.19 10.46 -6.51
CA LEU A 99 5.29 10.20 -5.39
C LEU A 99 5.66 11.12 -4.23
N GLU A 100 4.66 11.69 -3.56
CA GLU A 100 4.85 12.57 -2.41
C GLU A 100 3.91 12.16 -1.29
N GLU A 101 4.45 11.98 -0.07
CA GLU A 101 3.65 11.64 1.10
C GLU A 101 2.99 12.90 1.66
N LYS A 102 1.66 12.88 1.73
CA LYS A 102 0.82 13.95 2.32
C LYS A 102 1.29 15.37 1.99
N PRO A 103 1.43 15.70 0.69
CA PRO A 103 1.96 16.99 0.29
C PRO A 103 1.03 18.14 0.68
N ALA A 104 1.59 19.24 1.20
CA ALA A 104 0.82 20.44 1.50
C ALA A 104 0.24 21.10 0.24
N THR A 105 0.92 20.91 -0.91
CA THR A 105 0.48 21.39 -2.22
C THR A 105 0.58 20.21 -3.22
N PRO A 106 -0.47 19.39 -3.32
CA PRO A 106 -0.48 18.22 -4.19
C PRO A 106 -0.32 18.60 -5.67
N LYS A 107 0.52 17.84 -6.40
CA LYS A 107 0.71 18.03 -7.84
C LYS A 107 -0.40 17.41 -8.67
N SER A 108 -1.13 16.47 -8.11
CA SER A 108 -2.25 15.79 -8.74
C SER A 108 -3.36 15.47 -7.75
N HIS A 109 -4.49 14.98 -8.25
CA HIS A 109 -5.59 14.47 -7.44
C HIS A 109 -5.57 12.94 -7.27
N TYR A 110 -4.49 12.27 -7.66
CA TYR A 110 -4.40 10.82 -7.60
C TYR A 110 -3.74 10.37 -6.29
N ALA A 111 -4.58 9.97 -5.35
CA ALA A 111 -4.16 9.34 -4.10
C ALA A 111 -3.74 7.89 -4.33
N VAL A 112 -2.79 7.42 -3.53
CA VAL A 112 -2.36 6.02 -3.50
C VAL A 112 -3.13 5.28 -2.41
N PRO A 113 -4.08 4.39 -2.75
CA PRO A 113 -4.81 3.59 -1.78
C PRO A 113 -3.92 2.58 -1.08
N GLY A 114 -4.37 2.12 0.10
CA GLY A 114 -3.66 1.17 0.94
C GLY A 114 -3.68 -0.27 0.42
N LEU A 115 -3.27 -0.48 -0.84
CA LEU A 115 -3.14 -1.78 -1.50
C LEU A 115 -1.89 -1.79 -2.38
N TYR A 116 -0.92 -2.60 -2.01
CA TYR A 116 0.41 -2.61 -2.60
C TYR A 116 0.84 -4.04 -2.91
N PHE A 117 1.58 -4.24 -4.00
CA PHE A 117 2.19 -5.51 -4.37
C PHE A 117 3.66 -5.28 -4.66
N TYR A 118 4.52 -6.11 -4.08
CA TYR A 118 5.97 -5.99 -4.26
C TYR A 118 6.60 -7.36 -4.47
N ASP A 119 7.69 -7.36 -5.22
CA ASP A 119 8.62 -8.49 -5.20
C ASP A 119 9.41 -8.55 -3.88
N ASN A 120 10.25 -9.53 -3.72
CA ASN A 120 10.96 -9.78 -2.47
C ASN A 120 11.98 -8.70 -2.10
N ASP A 121 12.44 -7.89 -3.08
CA ASP A 121 13.40 -6.82 -2.83
C ASP A 121 12.85 -5.75 -1.86
N VAL A 122 11.52 -5.69 -1.68
CA VAL A 122 10.88 -4.75 -0.74
C VAL A 122 11.43 -4.86 0.68
N ILE A 123 11.84 -6.05 1.12
CA ILE A 123 12.40 -6.25 2.46
C ILE A 123 13.71 -5.46 2.62
N GLU A 124 14.61 -5.58 1.66
CA GLU A 124 15.90 -4.87 1.70
C GLU A 124 15.71 -3.36 1.47
N ILE A 125 14.78 -2.95 0.62
CA ILE A 125 14.42 -1.55 0.44
C ILE A 125 13.90 -0.98 1.77
N ALA A 126 12.97 -1.67 2.43
CA ALA A 126 12.41 -1.22 3.71
C ALA A 126 13.48 -1.11 4.82
N ARG A 127 14.44 -2.06 4.86
CA ARG A 127 15.57 -2.03 5.80
C ARG A 127 16.51 -0.86 5.57
N ALA A 128 16.63 -0.40 4.34
CA ALA A 128 17.51 0.70 3.96
C ALA A 128 16.90 2.09 4.19
N LEU A 129 15.59 2.19 4.45
CA LEU A 129 14.91 3.47 4.65
C LEU A 129 15.40 4.19 5.92
N GLY A 130 15.48 5.50 5.82
CA GLY A 130 15.53 6.40 6.97
C GLY A 130 14.13 6.86 7.40
N LYS A 131 14.01 7.41 8.60
CA LYS A 131 12.75 8.06 9.00
C LYS A 131 12.60 9.40 8.28
N SER A 132 11.39 9.66 7.79
CA SER A 132 11.00 10.93 7.17
C SER A 132 11.04 12.10 8.17
N ALA A 133 10.79 13.31 7.68
CA ALA A 133 10.62 14.49 8.53
C ALA A 133 9.44 14.35 9.54
N ARG A 134 8.51 13.43 9.28
CA ARG A 134 7.41 13.05 10.16
C ARG A 134 7.80 12.04 11.24
N GLY A 135 9.03 11.50 11.16
CA GLY A 135 9.55 10.48 12.08
C GLY A 135 9.09 9.06 11.73
N GLU A 136 8.55 8.83 10.54
CA GLU A 136 7.99 7.55 10.10
C GLU A 136 8.81 6.94 8.95
N TYR A 137 8.83 5.60 8.85
CA TYR A 137 9.29 4.87 7.68
C TYR A 137 8.14 4.82 6.66
N GLU A 138 8.21 5.72 5.68
CA GLU A 138 7.10 5.93 4.75
C GLU A 138 7.06 4.87 3.64
N ILE A 139 5.88 4.32 3.39
CA ILE A 139 5.69 3.41 2.26
C ILE A 139 5.86 4.13 0.92
N THR A 140 5.60 5.43 0.90
CA THR A 140 5.81 6.28 -0.28
C THR A 140 7.28 6.31 -0.70
N GLU A 141 8.24 6.20 0.22
CA GLU A 141 9.67 6.11 -0.10
C GLU A 141 10.05 4.75 -0.71
N ILE A 142 9.38 3.66 -0.31
CA ILE A 142 9.52 2.36 -1.00
C ILE A 142 9.04 2.52 -2.46
N ASN A 143 7.86 3.09 -2.66
CA ASN A 143 7.30 3.30 -3.99
C ASN A 143 8.21 4.20 -4.85
N GLN A 144 8.75 5.27 -4.26
CA GLN A 144 9.69 6.16 -4.95
C GLN A 144 10.98 5.42 -5.34
N THR A 145 11.50 4.55 -4.46
CA THR A 145 12.68 3.72 -4.76
C THR A 145 12.43 2.82 -5.98
N TYR A 146 11.28 2.15 -6.04
CA TYR A 146 10.92 1.34 -7.21
C TYR A 146 10.71 2.20 -8.47
N LEU A 147 10.14 3.39 -8.33
CA LEU A 147 9.97 4.33 -9.43
C LEU A 147 11.31 4.77 -10.02
N ASP A 148 12.26 5.15 -9.17
CA ASP A 148 13.61 5.58 -9.56
C ASP A 148 14.40 4.46 -10.25
N GLN A 149 14.12 3.21 -9.88
CA GLN A 149 14.68 2.02 -10.53
C GLN A 149 13.98 1.65 -11.85
N GLY A 150 12.90 2.37 -12.23
CA GLY A 150 12.07 2.01 -13.38
C GLY A 150 11.29 0.69 -13.21
N ARG A 151 11.02 0.31 -11.97
CA ARG A 151 10.38 -0.96 -11.58
C ARG A 151 9.04 -0.77 -10.87
N LEU A 152 8.44 0.42 -10.89
CA LEU A 152 7.11 0.68 -10.33
C LEU A 152 6.05 0.69 -11.44
N SER A 153 5.02 -0.12 -11.28
CA SER A 153 3.78 -0.02 -12.05
C SER A 153 2.73 0.74 -11.24
N VAL A 154 2.12 1.75 -11.84
CA VAL A 154 1.01 2.49 -11.23
C VAL A 154 -0.24 2.32 -12.08
N GLU A 155 -1.32 1.81 -11.50
CA GLU A 155 -2.58 1.61 -12.19
C GLU A 155 -3.68 2.49 -11.65
N VAL A 156 -4.30 3.28 -12.51
CA VAL A 156 -5.50 4.03 -12.14
C VAL A 156 -6.67 3.07 -11.99
N LEU A 157 -7.30 3.05 -10.81
CA LEU A 157 -8.47 2.22 -10.56
C LEU A 157 -9.61 2.60 -11.51
N ALA A 158 -10.25 1.58 -12.08
CA ALA A 158 -11.26 1.76 -13.09
C ALA A 158 -12.50 2.51 -12.55
N ARG A 159 -13.20 3.21 -13.43
CA ARG A 159 -14.49 3.80 -13.11
C ARG A 159 -15.46 2.72 -12.59
N GLY A 160 -16.17 3.03 -11.51
CA GLY A 160 -17.05 2.08 -10.84
C GLY A 160 -16.37 1.27 -9.73
N THR A 161 -15.06 1.46 -9.51
CA THR A 161 -14.40 1.02 -8.28
C THR A 161 -14.63 2.08 -7.21
N ALA A 162 -15.12 1.65 -6.05
CA ALA A 162 -15.14 2.45 -4.84
C ALA A 162 -13.93 2.08 -3.98
N TRP A 163 -13.24 3.08 -3.47
CA TRP A 163 -12.26 2.98 -2.42
C TRP A 163 -12.71 3.85 -1.25
N LEU A 164 -12.80 3.25 -0.08
CA LEU A 164 -13.18 3.93 1.16
C LEU A 164 -12.02 3.77 2.14
N ASP A 165 -11.52 4.89 2.62
CA ASP A 165 -10.61 4.94 3.75
C ASP A 165 -11.45 5.13 5.02
N THR A 166 -11.46 4.12 5.89
CA THR A 166 -12.25 4.14 7.13
C THR A 166 -11.42 4.54 8.35
N GLY A 167 -10.22 5.08 8.15
CA GLY A 167 -9.30 5.50 9.21
C GLY A 167 -9.82 6.68 10.04
N THR A 168 -10.69 7.52 9.45
CA THR A 168 -11.38 8.60 10.15
C THR A 168 -12.86 8.65 9.76
N PHE A 169 -13.69 9.31 10.62
CA PHE A 169 -15.11 9.52 10.28
C PHE A 169 -15.29 10.42 9.05
N ASP A 170 -14.40 11.40 8.88
CA ASP A 170 -14.48 12.35 7.77
C ASP A 170 -14.12 11.64 6.45
N SER A 171 -13.06 10.82 6.41
CA SER A 171 -12.66 10.07 5.22
C SER A 171 -13.67 9.00 4.79
N LEU A 172 -14.53 8.55 5.71
CA LEU A 172 -15.62 7.61 5.38
C LEU A 172 -16.79 8.28 4.67
N LEU A 173 -16.94 9.62 4.79
CA LEU A 173 -18.04 10.40 4.24
C LEU A 173 -17.70 11.11 2.91
N ASP A 174 -16.41 11.16 2.54
CA ASP A 174 -15.90 11.72 1.28
C ASP A 174 -15.98 10.69 0.14
#